data_6f50ee75daea1e03069950a671525da4
#
_entry.id   6f50ee75daea1e03069950a671525da4
#
_cell.length_a   1.000
_cell.length_b   1.000
_cell.length_c   1.000
_cell.angle_alpha   90.00
_cell.angle_beta   90.00
_cell.angle_gamma   90.00
#
_symmetry.space_group_name_H-M   'P 1'
#
loop_
_entity.id
_entity.type
_entity.pdbx_description
1 polymer ?
#
loop_
_entity_poly.entity_id
_entity_poly.type
_entity_poly.pdbx_seq_one_letter_code
_entity_poly.pdbx_strand_id
1 'polypeptide(L)'
;GLLQAWSLFALVVVAQAAHAVLRWGNPLIGVLGIAFYLGPVLALMVGMAYAHSLAQIDRLLGTYVLIMAPASLTVYLSADYGAQWPVLREVGFLTGQQLLIHYGGQVLESLPGVFRVGELAAWHAATSVAFLSILVLRRPSLVRIIGAGLLGALLIGAILLTGRRKMLMALTLFFSFQWV
;
A
#
# COMPACT_ATOMS: atom_id res chain seq x y z
N GLY A 1 -14.54 26.47 -3.16
CA GLY A 1 -13.17 26.06 -2.92
C GLY A 1 -13.03 24.58 -2.58
N LEU A 2 -11.95 24.22 -1.88
CA LEU A 2 -11.57 22.84 -1.56
C LEU A 2 -12.68 22.06 -0.83
N LEU A 3 -13.32 22.70 0.16
CA LEU A 3 -14.42 22.10 0.92
C LEU A 3 -15.61 21.73 0.04
N GLN A 4 -15.94 22.53 -0.98
CA GLN A 4 -17.02 22.22 -1.92
C GLN A 4 -16.68 21.03 -2.81
N ALA A 5 -15.40 20.93 -3.26
CA ALA A 5 -14.93 19.77 -4.01
C ALA A 5 -15.00 18.49 -3.17
N TRP A 6 -14.63 18.55 -1.91
CA TRP A 6 -14.72 17.42 -0.97
C TRP A 6 -16.17 17.01 -0.69
N SER A 7 -17.08 17.97 -0.49
CA SER A 7 -18.49 17.68 -0.27
C SER A 7 -19.11 17.00 -1.51
N LEU A 8 -18.77 17.49 -2.70
CA LEU A 8 -19.24 16.88 -3.95
C LEU A 8 -18.69 15.46 -4.13
N PHE A 9 -17.41 15.25 -3.87
CA PHE A 9 -16.79 13.92 -3.90
C PHE A 9 -17.46 12.96 -2.92
N ALA A 10 -17.66 13.38 -1.67
CA ALA A 10 -18.33 12.57 -0.65
C ALA A 10 -19.76 12.22 -1.06
N LEU A 11 -20.51 13.17 -1.64
CA LEU A 11 -21.85 12.93 -2.15
C LEU A 11 -21.84 11.85 -3.24
N VAL A 12 -20.92 11.94 -4.21
CA VAL A 12 -20.78 10.94 -5.28
C VAL A 12 -20.46 9.57 -4.70
N VAL A 13 -19.51 9.47 -3.73
CA VAL A 13 -19.16 8.20 -3.09
C VAL A 13 -20.37 7.59 -2.37
N VAL A 14 -21.13 8.39 -1.62
CA VAL A 14 -22.33 7.91 -0.92
C VAL A 14 -23.40 7.46 -1.89
N ALA A 15 -23.63 8.21 -2.96
CA ALA A 15 -24.60 7.84 -4.01
C ALA A 15 -24.21 6.52 -4.69
N GLN A 16 -22.92 6.34 -5.01
CA GLN A 16 -22.40 5.09 -5.58
C GLN A 16 -22.53 3.92 -4.61
N ALA A 17 -22.24 4.13 -3.32
CA ALA A 17 -22.40 3.12 -2.29
C ALA A 17 -23.88 2.69 -2.15
N ALA A 18 -24.80 3.66 -2.11
CA ALA A 18 -26.23 3.38 -2.08
C ALA A 18 -26.69 2.58 -3.32
N HIS A 19 -26.26 2.99 -4.51
CA HIS A 19 -26.54 2.25 -5.75
C HIS A 19 -25.99 0.81 -5.71
N ALA A 20 -24.77 0.62 -5.20
CA ALA A 20 -24.16 -0.72 -5.06
C ALA A 20 -24.97 -1.60 -4.07
N VAL A 21 -25.42 -1.04 -2.94
CA VAL A 21 -26.27 -1.75 -1.99
C VAL A 21 -27.59 -2.18 -2.63
N LEU A 22 -28.25 -1.27 -3.36
CA LEU A 22 -29.50 -1.56 -4.05
C LEU A 22 -29.34 -2.64 -5.13
N ARG A 23 -28.22 -2.59 -5.87
CA ARG A 23 -27.94 -3.54 -6.95
C ARG A 23 -27.60 -4.94 -6.45
N TRP A 24 -26.82 -5.04 -5.39
CA TRP A 24 -26.27 -6.31 -4.91
C TRP A 24 -26.95 -6.86 -3.65
N GLY A 25 -27.88 -6.10 -3.05
CA GLY A 25 -28.61 -6.51 -1.83
C GLY A 25 -27.73 -6.67 -0.58
N ASN A 26 -26.47 -6.23 -0.63
CA ASN A 26 -25.51 -6.42 0.45
C ASN A 26 -24.95 -5.07 0.96
N PRO A 27 -25.37 -4.64 2.18
CA PRO A 27 -24.94 -3.36 2.74
C PRO A 27 -23.43 -3.29 3.02
N LEU A 28 -22.75 -4.43 3.21
CA LEU A 28 -21.31 -4.47 3.45
C LEU A 28 -20.53 -3.91 2.26
N ILE A 29 -20.99 -4.13 1.02
CA ILE A 29 -20.36 -3.58 -0.19
C ILE A 29 -20.38 -2.05 -0.16
N GLY A 30 -21.49 -1.45 0.26
CA GLY A 30 -21.59 0.00 0.39
C GLY A 30 -20.67 0.56 1.47
N VAL A 31 -20.65 -0.08 2.66
CA VAL A 31 -19.79 0.31 3.78
C VAL A 31 -18.31 0.22 3.39
N LEU A 32 -17.89 -0.88 2.77
CA LEU A 32 -16.51 -1.04 2.29
C LEU A 32 -16.17 -0.01 1.23
N GLY A 33 -17.07 0.26 0.29
CA GLY A 33 -16.88 1.30 -0.72
C GLY A 33 -16.65 2.68 -0.10
N ILE A 34 -17.49 3.08 0.85
CA ILE A 34 -17.31 4.34 1.59
C ILE A 34 -15.96 4.36 2.32
N ALA A 35 -15.62 3.30 3.04
CA ALA A 35 -14.36 3.21 3.78
C ALA A 35 -13.14 3.31 2.86
N PHE A 36 -13.15 2.66 1.70
CA PHE A 36 -12.05 2.70 0.73
C PHE A 36 -11.86 4.05 0.06
N TYR A 37 -12.94 4.77 -0.23
CA TYR A 37 -12.85 6.05 -0.92
C TYR A 37 -12.75 7.25 0.02
N LEU A 38 -13.47 7.27 1.14
CA LEU A 38 -13.42 8.38 2.11
C LEU A 38 -12.32 8.18 3.17
N GLY A 39 -11.93 6.95 3.48
CA GLY A 39 -10.87 6.67 4.46
C GLY A 39 -9.56 7.40 4.18
N PRO A 40 -8.99 7.32 2.96
CA PRO A 40 -7.78 8.07 2.60
C PRO A 40 -7.91 9.58 2.74
N VAL A 41 -9.09 10.13 2.44
CA VAL A 41 -9.38 11.57 2.60
C VAL A 41 -9.34 11.97 4.07
N LEU A 42 -10.02 11.20 4.92
CA LEU A 42 -10.01 11.42 6.38
C LEU A 42 -8.59 11.28 6.93
N ALA A 43 -7.84 10.26 6.49
CA ALA A 43 -6.45 10.08 6.88
C ALA A 43 -5.58 11.27 6.46
N LEU A 44 -5.79 11.82 5.26
CA LEU A 44 -5.11 13.03 4.80
C LEU A 44 -5.45 14.25 5.67
N MET A 45 -6.72 14.46 6.00
CA MET A 45 -7.16 15.56 6.87
C MET A 45 -6.54 15.46 8.27
N VAL A 46 -6.53 14.25 8.86
CA VAL A 46 -5.89 13.98 10.14
C VAL A 46 -4.38 14.23 10.04
N GLY A 47 -3.75 13.76 8.97
CA GLY A 47 -2.33 13.99 8.69
C GLY A 47 -1.99 15.48 8.60
N MET A 48 -2.80 16.26 7.88
CA MET A 48 -2.64 17.71 7.77
C MET A 48 -2.86 18.43 9.12
N ALA A 49 -3.84 17.98 9.91
CA ALA A 49 -4.09 18.51 11.25
C ALA A 49 -2.98 18.18 12.24
N TYR A 50 -2.30 17.04 12.07
CA TYR A 50 -1.19 16.60 12.92
C TYR A 50 0.15 17.22 12.51
N ALA A 51 0.40 17.34 11.20
CA ALA A 51 1.72 17.66 10.66
C ALA A 51 1.97 19.19 10.57
N HIS A 52 2.05 19.86 11.71
CA HIS A 52 2.36 21.30 11.77
C HIS A 52 3.86 21.62 11.71
N SER A 53 4.74 20.62 11.83
CA SER A 53 6.19 20.79 11.79
C SER A 53 6.87 19.68 11.01
N LEU A 54 8.05 19.99 10.45
CA LEU A 54 8.85 19.01 9.74
C LEU A 54 9.26 17.83 10.62
N ALA A 55 9.45 18.05 11.93
CA ALA A 55 9.76 16.99 12.88
C ALA A 55 8.57 16.01 13.08
N GLN A 56 7.34 16.51 13.04
CA GLN A 56 6.14 15.66 13.09
C GLN A 56 5.98 14.85 11.82
N ILE A 57 6.26 15.45 10.66
CA ILE A 57 6.28 14.74 9.38
C ILE A 57 7.32 13.62 9.41
N ASP A 58 8.56 13.91 9.83
CA ASP A 58 9.62 12.88 9.96
C ASP A 58 9.19 11.73 10.86
N ARG A 59 8.54 12.04 11.99
CA ARG A 59 8.03 11.03 12.92
C ARG A 59 6.94 10.19 12.27
N LEU A 60 5.99 10.81 11.55
CA LEU A 60 4.91 10.11 10.86
C LEU A 60 5.47 9.14 9.80
N LEU A 61 6.37 9.64 8.93
CA LEU A 61 7.00 8.83 7.89
C LEU A 61 7.83 7.69 8.52
N GLY A 62 8.61 7.99 9.57
CA GLY A 62 9.41 6.99 10.27
C GLY A 62 8.55 5.92 10.94
N THR A 63 7.45 6.29 11.59
CA THR A 63 6.51 5.35 12.20
C THR A 63 5.86 4.45 11.15
N TYR A 64 5.46 5.05 10.02
CA TYR A 64 4.91 4.27 8.91
C TYR A 64 5.90 3.22 8.42
N VAL A 65 7.15 3.60 8.15
CA VAL A 65 8.20 2.69 7.70
C VAL A 65 8.47 1.60 8.74
N LEU A 66 8.54 1.97 10.03
CA LEU A 66 8.77 1.03 11.12
C LEU A 66 7.72 -0.08 11.20
N ILE A 67 6.47 0.23 10.88
CA ILE A 67 5.35 -0.73 10.92
C ILE A 67 5.22 -1.47 9.60
N MET A 68 5.20 -0.72 8.48
CA MET A 68 4.83 -1.29 7.19
C MET A 68 5.98 -1.99 6.47
N ALA A 69 7.24 -1.60 6.70
CA ALA A 69 8.36 -2.29 6.09
C ALA A 69 8.49 -3.74 6.60
N PRO A 70 8.51 -4.03 7.91
CA PRO A 70 8.52 -5.42 8.38
C PRO A 70 7.30 -6.21 7.89
N ALA A 71 6.09 -5.61 7.92
CA ALA A 71 4.89 -6.25 7.40
C ALA A 71 5.04 -6.60 5.91
N SER A 72 5.61 -5.71 5.09
CA SER A 72 5.86 -5.97 3.66
C SER A 72 6.92 -7.05 3.44
N LEU A 73 7.92 -7.17 4.29
CA LEU A 73 8.94 -8.22 4.21
C LEU A 73 8.38 -9.62 4.51
N THR A 74 7.20 -9.75 5.12
CA THR A 74 6.54 -11.05 5.28
C THR A 74 6.16 -11.70 3.95
N VAL A 75 6.23 -10.97 2.82
CA VAL A 75 6.10 -11.53 1.48
C VAL A 75 7.13 -12.65 1.24
N TYR A 76 8.35 -12.52 1.76
CA TYR A 76 9.36 -13.57 1.68
C TYR A 76 8.95 -14.83 2.45
N LEU A 77 8.31 -14.65 3.62
CA LEU A 77 7.77 -15.78 4.38
C LEU A 77 6.61 -16.46 3.65
N SER A 78 5.85 -15.73 2.84
CA SER A 78 4.80 -16.32 2.00
C SER A 78 5.35 -17.27 0.96
N ALA A 79 6.55 -16.99 0.42
CA ALA A 79 7.21 -17.86 -0.53
C ALA A 79 7.57 -19.22 0.08
N ASP A 80 8.10 -19.22 1.31
CA ASP A 80 8.60 -20.43 1.96
C ASP A 80 7.52 -21.15 2.79
N TYR A 81 6.66 -20.40 3.46
CA TYR A 81 5.71 -20.92 4.46
C TYR A 81 4.25 -20.69 4.12
N GLY A 82 3.93 -20.07 2.98
CA GLY A 82 2.55 -19.77 2.59
C GLY A 82 1.67 -21.02 2.50
N ALA A 83 2.25 -22.18 2.15
CA ALA A 83 1.54 -23.45 2.13
C ALA A 83 1.08 -23.92 3.52
N GLN A 84 1.86 -23.60 4.56
CA GLN A 84 1.66 -24.08 5.94
C GLN A 84 0.88 -23.08 6.78
N TRP A 85 1.02 -21.77 6.50
CA TRP A 85 0.45 -20.69 7.30
C TRP A 85 -0.66 -19.96 6.52
N PRO A 86 -1.94 -20.24 6.81
CA PRO A 86 -3.06 -19.64 6.07
C PRO A 86 -3.09 -18.11 6.12
N VAL A 87 -2.51 -17.50 7.16
CA VAL A 87 -2.41 -16.03 7.30
C VAL A 87 -1.51 -15.39 6.25
N LEU A 88 -0.58 -16.15 5.66
CA LEU A 88 0.33 -15.70 4.62
C LEU A 88 -0.18 -15.99 3.19
N ARG A 89 -1.37 -16.59 3.05
CA ARG A 89 -1.99 -16.87 1.75
C ARG A 89 -2.92 -15.74 1.32
N GLU A 90 -3.08 -15.62 0.02
CA GLU A 90 -4.03 -14.66 -0.56
C GLU A 90 -5.48 -14.97 -0.13
N VAL A 91 -6.27 -13.91 0.04
CA VAL A 91 -7.71 -14.05 0.28
C VAL A 91 -8.33 -14.75 -0.93
N GLY A 92 -9.17 -15.76 -0.66
CA GLY A 92 -9.79 -16.56 -1.72
C GLY A 92 -8.99 -17.79 -2.14
N PHE A 93 -7.78 -17.99 -1.64
CA PHE A 93 -6.97 -19.19 -1.95
C PHE A 93 -7.74 -20.49 -1.69
N LEU A 94 -8.38 -20.60 -0.51
CA LEU A 94 -9.12 -21.81 -0.11
C LEU A 94 -10.41 -22.03 -0.90
N THR A 95 -10.95 -20.99 -1.52
CA THR A 95 -12.18 -21.04 -2.33
C THR A 95 -11.90 -21.09 -3.83
N GLY A 96 -10.62 -21.14 -4.25
CA GLY A 96 -10.22 -21.07 -5.64
C GLY A 96 -10.46 -19.71 -6.32
N GLN A 97 -10.80 -18.68 -5.55
CA GLN A 97 -11.08 -17.32 -6.04
C GLN A 97 -9.88 -16.38 -5.88
N GLN A 98 -8.68 -16.92 -5.75
CA GLN A 98 -7.46 -16.13 -5.67
C GLN A 98 -7.22 -15.34 -6.97
N LEU A 99 -6.59 -14.16 -6.85
CA LEU A 99 -6.20 -13.35 -7.99
C LEU A 99 -4.97 -13.97 -8.67
N LEU A 100 -5.20 -14.75 -9.71
CA LEU A 100 -4.13 -15.33 -10.51
C LEU A 100 -3.60 -14.29 -11.50
N ILE A 101 -2.28 -14.22 -11.62
CA ILE A 101 -1.61 -13.36 -12.60
C ILE A 101 -1.19 -14.23 -13.78
N HIS A 102 -1.83 -14.05 -14.92
CA HIS A 102 -1.44 -14.74 -16.16
C HIS A 102 -0.37 -13.93 -16.88
N TYR A 103 0.79 -14.55 -17.12
CA TYR A 103 1.89 -13.94 -17.86
C TYR A 103 2.57 -14.96 -18.76
N GLY A 104 2.59 -14.71 -20.08
CA GLY A 104 3.28 -15.59 -21.03
C GLY A 104 2.78 -17.03 -21.02
N GLY A 105 1.49 -17.27 -20.75
CA GLY A 105 0.92 -18.62 -20.66
C GLY A 105 1.19 -19.34 -19.33
N GLN A 106 1.89 -18.69 -18.39
CA GLN A 106 2.10 -19.21 -17.04
C GLN A 106 1.19 -18.50 -16.03
N VAL A 107 0.78 -19.23 -15.00
CA VAL A 107 0.05 -18.70 -13.87
C VAL A 107 1.07 -18.40 -12.77
N LEU A 108 1.18 -17.13 -12.40
CA LEU A 108 2.03 -16.68 -11.29
C LEU A 108 1.15 -16.51 -10.06
N GLU A 109 1.52 -17.17 -8.98
CA GLU A 109 0.91 -16.95 -7.68
C GLU A 109 1.39 -15.60 -7.11
N SER A 110 0.46 -14.83 -6.57
CA SER A 110 0.76 -13.60 -5.85
C SER A 110 1.17 -13.94 -4.42
N LEU A 111 2.31 -13.40 -3.97
CA LEU A 111 2.78 -13.58 -2.60
C LEU A 111 2.35 -12.39 -1.74
N PRO A 112 1.31 -12.52 -0.90
CA PRO A 112 0.70 -11.36 -0.23
C PRO A 112 1.32 -10.98 1.11
N GLY A 113 2.10 -11.86 1.75
CA GLY A 113 2.50 -11.66 3.14
C GLY A 113 1.30 -11.61 4.09
N VAL A 114 1.45 -10.93 5.20
CA VAL A 114 0.38 -10.73 6.20
C VAL A 114 -0.78 -9.86 5.69
N PHE A 115 -0.60 -9.12 4.60
CA PHE A 115 -1.67 -8.32 3.99
C PHE A 115 -2.75 -9.16 3.31
N ARG A 116 -2.46 -10.43 3.00
CA ARG A 116 -3.36 -11.38 2.33
C ARG A 116 -3.86 -10.92 0.95
N VAL A 117 -3.31 -9.83 0.42
CA VAL A 117 -3.53 -9.30 -0.93
C VAL A 117 -2.20 -8.75 -1.42
N GLY A 118 -1.64 -9.35 -2.49
CA GLY A 118 -0.32 -8.97 -3.01
C GLY A 118 -0.24 -7.51 -3.46
N GLU A 119 -1.36 -6.92 -3.89
CA GLU A 119 -1.42 -5.51 -4.26
C GLU A 119 -1.20 -4.57 -3.06
N LEU A 120 -1.80 -4.89 -1.91
CA LEU A 120 -1.60 -4.11 -0.68
C LEU A 120 -0.16 -4.24 -0.18
N ALA A 121 0.41 -5.45 -0.19
CA ALA A 121 1.80 -5.68 0.17
C ALA A 121 2.75 -4.84 -0.70
N ALA A 122 2.55 -4.87 -2.02
CA ALA A 122 3.36 -4.10 -2.96
C ALA A 122 3.20 -2.58 -2.76
N TRP A 123 2.00 -2.12 -2.48
CA TRP A 123 1.74 -0.69 -2.22
C TRP A 123 2.46 -0.22 -0.96
N HIS A 124 2.31 -0.92 0.16
CA HIS A 124 2.98 -0.56 1.41
C HIS A 124 4.51 -0.65 1.30
N ALA A 125 5.04 -1.64 0.57
CA ALA A 125 6.46 -1.74 0.27
C ALA A 125 6.96 -0.53 -0.53
N ALA A 126 6.26 -0.16 -1.61
CA ALA A 126 6.61 1.00 -2.44
C ALA A 126 6.54 2.31 -1.66
N THR A 127 5.48 2.52 -0.87
CA THR A 127 5.34 3.69 -0.02
C THR A 127 6.46 3.77 1.03
N SER A 128 6.86 2.63 1.60
CA SER A 128 7.98 2.57 2.56
C SER A 128 9.30 2.95 1.90
N VAL A 129 9.57 2.51 0.67
CA VAL A 129 10.77 2.93 -0.10
C VAL A 129 10.76 4.43 -0.35
N ALA A 130 9.62 5.00 -0.78
CA ALA A 130 9.48 6.43 -1.00
C ALA A 130 9.73 7.24 0.29
N PHE A 131 9.16 6.82 1.42
CA PHE A 131 9.36 7.49 2.70
C PHE A 131 10.78 7.36 3.24
N LEU A 132 11.42 6.20 3.07
CA LEU A 132 12.84 6.02 3.39
C LEU A 132 13.72 7.01 2.61
N SER A 133 13.47 7.19 1.32
CA SER A 133 14.24 8.13 0.51
C SER A 133 14.10 9.57 1.01
N ILE A 134 12.87 10.01 1.35
CA ILE A 134 12.63 11.34 1.92
C ILE A 134 13.38 11.51 3.24
N LEU A 135 13.30 10.52 4.15
CA LEU A 135 13.95 10.59 5.46
C LEU A 135 15.47 10.66 5.36
N VAL A 136 16.07 9.93 4.40
CA VAL A 136 17.51 9.95 4.15
C VAL A 136 17.95 11.28 3.56
N LEU A 137 17.24 11.80 2.56
CA LEU A 137 17.56 13.08 1.92
C LEU A 137 17.50 14.26 2.90
N ARG A 138 16.58 14.21 3.86
CA ARG A 138 16.44 15.26 4.88
C ARG A 138 17.53 15.25 5.95
N ARG A 139 18.08 14.09 6.26
CA ARG A 139 19.15 13.95 7.28
C ARG A 139 20.17 12.91 6.81
N PRO A 140 20.98 13.22 5.79
CA PRO A 140 21.90 12.27 5.22
C PRO A 140 22.99 11.90 6.24
N SER A 141 23.22 10.60 6.40
CA SER A 141 24.40 10.05 7.07
C SER A 141 24.74 8.73 6.37
N LEU A 142 26.02 8.36 6.37
CA LEU A 142 26.44 7.14 5.69
C LEU A 142 25.69 5.90 6.18
N VAL A 143 25.52 5.78 7.49
CA VAL A 143 24.76 4.66 8.11
C VAL A 143 23.31 4.62 7.63
N ARG A 144 22.65 5.78 7.56
CA ARG A 144 21.26 5.87 7.08
C ARG A 144 21.14 5.56 5.60
N ILE A 145 22.09 6.05 4.79
CA ILE A 145 22.10 5.78 3.34
C ILE A 145 22.26 4.27 3.09
N ILE A 146 23.24 3.63 3.76
CA ILE A 146 23.46 2.19 3.63
C ILE A 146 22.24 1.40 4.15
N GLY A 147 21.75 1.71 5.34
CA GLY A 147 20.62 1.02 5.94
C GLY A 147 19.34 1.15 5.12
N ALA A 148 19.03 2.37 4.64
CA ALA A 148 17.88 2.61 3.77
C ALA A 148 18.06 1.96 2.39
N GLY A 149 19.27 1.94 1.85
CA GLY A 149 19.58 1.24 0.60
C GLY A 149 19.34 -0.25 0.69
N LEU A 150 19.81 -0.90 1.76
CA LEU A 150 19.61 -2.32 2.00
C LEU A 150 18.12 -2.64 2.22
N LEU A 151 17.44 -1.89 3.10
CA LEU A 151 16.01 -2.08 3.34
C LEU A 151 15.19 -1.79 2.10
N GLY A 152 15.54 -0.75 1.35
CA GLY A 152 14.90 -0.42 0.08
C GLY A 152 15.04 -1.52 -0.96
N ALA A 153 16.23 -2.11 -1.09
CA ALA A 153 16.46 -3.24 -1.99
C ALA A 153 15.61 -4.46 -1.62
N LEU A 154 15.50 -4.79 -0.32
CA LEU A 154 14.64 -5.86 0.17
C LEU A 154 13.15 -5.57 -0.13
N LEU A 155 12.69 -4.33 0.09
CA LEU A 155 11.30 -3.95 -0.20
C LEU A 155 10.99 -3.99 -1.72
N ILE A 156 11.94 -3.59 -2.57
CA ILE A 156 11.81 -3.72 -4.03
C ILE A 156 11.72 -5.21 -4.42
N GLY A 157 12.53 -6.05 -3.83
CA GLY A 157 12.43 -7.50 -3.99
C GLY A 157 11.06 -8.05 -3.58
N ALA A 158 10.51 -7.57 -2.45
CA ALA A 158 9.17 -7.94 -2.02
C ALA A 158 8.11 -7.50 -3.06
N ILE A 159 8.21 -6.30 -3.65
CA ILE A 159 7.31 -5.85 -4.73
C ILE A 159 7.38 -6.80 -5.94
N LEU A 160 8.58 -7.22 -6.33
CA LEU A 160 8.76 -8.15 -7.45
C LEU A 160 8.07 -9.49 -7.18
N LEU A 161 8.22 -10.02 -5.95
CA LEU A 161 7.61 -11.28 -5.53
C LEU A 161 6.08 -11.23 -5.50
N THR A 162 5.47 -10.06 -5.24
CA THR A 162 4.01 -9.90 -5.34
C THR A 162 3.49 -9.95 -6.78
N GLY A 163 4.36 -9.84 -7.79
CA GLY A 163 4.00 -9.74 -9.21
C GLY A 163 3.36 -8.40 -9.62
N ARG A 164 3.31 -7.41 -8.75
CA ARG A 164 2.62 -6.12 -8.98
C ARG A 164 3.54 -5.05 -9.58
N ARG A 165 3.96 -5.23 -10.82
CA ARG A 165 4.90 -4.34 -11.55
C ARG A 165 4.49 -2.87 -11.61
N LYS A 166 3.18 -2.56 -11.56
CA LYS A 166 2.67 -1.18 -11.52
C LYS A 166 3.26 -0.35 -10.37
N MET A 167 3.61 -1.00 -9.25
CA MET A 167 4.20 -0.32 -8.10
C MET A 167 5.66 0.09 -8.35
N LEU A 168 6.40 -0.66 -9.16
CA LEU A 168 7.74 -0.24 -9.61
C LEU A 168 7.66 0.97 -10.53
N MET A 169 6.66 1.02 -11.43
CA MET A 169 6.42 2.21 -12.26
C MET A 169 6.07 3.43 -11.41
N ALA A 170 5.23 3.26 -10.38
CA ALA A 170 4.91 4.34 -9.46
C ALA A 170 6.14 4.86 -8.71
N LEU A 171 7.04 3.97 -8.26
CA LEU A 171 8.32 4.35 -7.66
C LEU A 171 9.23 5.09 -8.65
N THR A 172 9.32 4.61 -9.88
CA THR A 172 10.12 5.27 -10.92
C THR A 172 9.63 6.70 -11.16
N LEU A 173 8.32 6.88 -11.29
CA LEU A 173 7.72 8.22 -11.42
C LEU A 173 8.00 9.07 -10.18
N PHE A 174 7.82 8.54 -8.99
CA PHE A 174 8.10 9.26 -7.73
C PHE A 174 9.56 9.75 -7.69
N PHE A 175 10.53 8.89 -7.99
CA PHE A 175 11.94 9.27 -8.01
C PHE A 175 12.26 10.27 -9.13
N SER A 176 11.62 10.17 -10.29
CA SER A 176 11.79 11.14 -11.37
C SER A 176 11.37 12.56 -10.95
N PHE A 177 10.31 12.68 -10.14
CA PHE A 177 9.87 13.97 -9.60
C PHE A 177 10.69 14.48 -8.42
N GLN A 178 11.41 13.62 -7.71
CA GLN A 178 12.29 14.06 -6.62
C GLN A 178 13.55 14.82 -7.10
N TRP A 179 13.93 14.65 -8.36
CA TRP A 179 15.14 15.26 -8.95
C TRP A 179 14.87 16.55 -9.72
N VAL A 180 13.63 16.99 -9.80
CA VAL A 180 13.20 18.27 -10.38
C VAL A 180 12.96 19.29 -9.29
#